data_0b0a554a300ca59548d70df94bf18fee
#
_entry.id   0b0a554a300ca59548d70df94bf18fee
#
_cell.length_a   1.000
_cell.length_b   1.000
_cell.length_c   1.000
_cell.angle_alpha   90.00
_cell.angle_beta   90.00
_cell.angle_gamma   90.00
#
_symmetry.space_group_name_H-M   'P 1'
#
loop_
_entity.id
_entity.type
_entity.pdbx_description
1 polymer ?
#
loop_
_entity_poly.entity_id
_entity_poly.type
_entity_poly.pdbx_seq_one_letter_code
_entity_poly.pdbx_strand_id
1 'polypeptide(L)'
;QAAKNLGARWHVGTVQCKDAFYGQHEPDRLPVGPMLEYKWECWKKGGTLSSEMESAALYVVCATLEEARAGCILNVCWNQERKKLGLPDPEQHDTALACQAAVEAVRLLIQQDKEAAGQQ
;
A
#
# COMPACT_ATOMS: atom_id res chain seq x y z
N GLN A 1 9.74 10.42 4.98
CA GLN A 1 10.89 10.67 5.90
C GLN A 1 11.19 9.43 6.76
N ALA A 2 10.18 8.79 7.40
CA ALA A 2 10.39 7.65 8.29
C ALA A 2 11.21 6.51 7.64
N ALA A 3 10.80 6.03 6.47
CA ALA A 3 11.54 4.99 5.76
C ALA A 3 12.97 5.43 5.40
N LYS A 4 13.16 6.71 5.06
CA LYS A 4 14.48 7.28 4.79
C LYS A 4 15.38 7.27 6.03
N ASN A 5 14.84 7.62 7.20
CA ASN A 5 15.58 7.59 8.47
C ASN A 5 16.08 6.17 8.81
N LEU A 6 15.33 5.15 8.41
CA LEU A 6 15.66 3.75 8.61
C LEU A 6 16.57 3.16 7.53
N GLY A 7 16.98 3.94 6.53
CA GLY A 7 17.77 3.44 5.41
C GLY A 7 17.01 2.43 4.53
N ALA A 8 15.70 2.38 4.63
CA ALA A 8 14.87 1.47 3.86
C ALA A 8 14.75 1.94 2.40
N ARG A 9 14.65 0.99 1.46
CA ARG A 9 14.19 1.29 0.11
C ARG A 9 12.68 1.53 0.16
N TRP A 10 12.22 2.62 -0.42
CA TRP A 10 10.82 3.02 -0.36
C TRP A 10 10.33 3.63 -1.67
N HIS A 11 9.04 3.55 -1.88
CA HIS A 11 8.32 4.18 -2.97
C HIS A 11 7.05 4.84 -2.42
N VAL A 12 6.63 5.93 -3.05
CA VAL A 12 5.37 6.62 -2.73
C VAL A 12 4.58 6.74 -4.03
N GLY A 13 3.32 6.37 -4.00
CA GLY A 13 2.46 6.46 -5.18
C GLY A 13 1.10 5.84 -4.95
N THR A 14 0.37 5.70 -6.04
CA THR A 14 -0.99 5.16 -6.04
C THR A 14 -0.97 3.67 -5.74
N VAL A 15 -1.90 3.25 -4.90
CA VAL A 15 -2.16 1.86 -4.54
C VAL A 15 -3.58 1.50 -4.97
N GLN A 16 -3.77 0.32 -5.53
CA GLN A 16 -5.09 -0.23 -5.77
C GLN A 16 -5.55 -0.97 -4.52
N CYS A 17 -6.66 -0.55 -3.93
CA CYS A 17 -7.35 -1.33 -2.90
C CYS A 17 -8.43 -2.16 -3.58
N LYS A 18 -8.29 -3.49 -3.54
CA LYS A 18 -9.22 -4.42 -4.20
C LYS A 18 -10.16 -5.08 -3.19
N ASP A 19 -11.35 -5.46 -3.68
CA ASP A 19 -12.37 -6.13 -2.86
C ASP A 19 -12.18 -7.66 -2.82
N ALA A 20 -11.57 -8.23 -3.86
CA ALA A 20 -11.48 -9.67 -4.00
C ALA A 20 -10.08 -10.12 -4.43
N PHE A 21 -9.46 -10.95 -3.60
CA PHE A 21 -8.13 -11.50 -3.87
C PHE A 21 -8.10 -12.32 -5.17
N TYR A 22 -8.97 -13.30 -5.29
CA TYR A 22 -9.00 -14.18 -6.46
C TYR A 22 -9.44 -13.50 -7.75
N GLY A 23 -10.19 -12.41 -7.67
CA GLY A 23 -10.52 -11.58 -8.83
C GLY A 23 -9.31 -11.01 -9.54
N GLN A 24 -8.22 -10.79 -8.81
CA GLN A 24 -6.95 -10.31 -9.37
C GLN A 24 -5.99 -11.45 -9.71
N HIS A 25 -5.88 -12.45 -8.84
CA HIS A 25 -4.81 -13.44 -8.92
C HIS A 25 -5.19 -14.68 -9.77
N GLU A 26 -6.48 -14.95 -9.91
CA GLU A 26 -7.01 -16.05 -10.68
C GLU A 26 -8.25 -15.63 -11.51
N PRO A 27 -8.14 -14.59 -12.35
CA PRO A 27 -9.28 -14.01 -13.08
C PRO A 27 -9.94 -15.04 -14.02
N ASP A 28 -9.18 -15.96 -14.58
CA ASP A 28 -9.67 -17.00 -15.49
C ASP A 28 -10.71 -17.92 -14.86
N ARG A 29 -10.77 -18.00 -13.54
CA ARG A 29 -11.78 -18.76 -12.81
C ARG A 29 -13.15 -18.08 -12.74
N LEU A 30 -13.24 -16.83 -13.19
CA LEU A 30 -14.42 -15.99 -13.05
C LEU A 30 -15.03 -15.68 -14.41
N PRO A 31 -16.37 -15.64 -14.53
CA PRO A 31 -17.04 -15.26 -15.79
C PRO A 31 -16.64 -13.87 -16.31
N VAL A 32 -16.23 -12.99 -15.42
CA VAL A 32 -15.80 -11.62 -15.71
C VAL A 32 -14.27 -11.47 -15.86
N GLY A 33 -13.56 -12.57 -15.96
CA GLY A 33 -12.10 -12.63 -16.05
C GLY A 33 -11.49 -11.63 -17.04
N PRO A 34 -11.93 -11.59 -18.31
CA PRO A 34 -11.37 -10.66 -19.30
C PRO A 34 -11.49 -9.18 -18.88
N MET A 35 -12.58 -8.81 -18.20
CA MET A 35 -12.76 -7.45 -17.67
C MET A 35 -11.77 -7.16 -16.54
N LEU A 36 -11.53 -8.13 -15.65
CA LEU A 36 -10.61 -7.99 -14.53
C LEU A 36 -9.16 -7.85 -15.02
N GLU A 37 -8.77 -8.63 -16.01
CA GLU A 37 -7.46 -8.51 -16.65
C GLU A 37 -7.28 -7.15 -17.34
N TYR A 38 -8.29 -6.69 -18.06
CA TYR A 38 -8.26 -5.36 -18.66
C TYR A 38 -8.10 -4.24 -17.62
N LYS A 39 -8.83 -4.32 -16.49
CA LYS A 39 -8.67 -3.38 -15.38
C LYS A 39 -7.25 -3.43 -14.80
N TRP A 40 -6.69 -4.61 -14.64
CA TRP A 40 -5.32 -4.77 -14.15
C TRP A 40 -4.31 -4.04 -15.05
N GLU A 41 -4.43 -4.22 -16.37
CA GLU A 41 -3.59 -3.50 -17.33
C GLU A 41 -3.79 -1.97 -17.27
N CYS A 42 -5.02 -1.51 -17.06
CA CYS A 42 -5.30 -0.08 -16.86
C CYS A 42 -4.61 0.46 -15.62
N TRP A 43 -4.67 -0.25 -14.49
CA TRP A 43 -3.99 0.17 -13.25
C TRP A 43 -2.48 0.29 -13.45
N LYS A 44 -1.86 -0.69 -14.09
CA LYS A 44 -0.42 -0.65 -14.41
C LYS A 44 -0.06 0.55 -15.28
N LYS A 45 -0.79 0.75 -16.36
CA LYS A 45 -0.60 1.90 -17.27
C LYS A 45 -0.84 3.24 -16.59
N GLY A 46 -1.75 3.28 -15.62
CA GLY A 46 -2.03 4.43 -14.77
C GLY A 46 -0.97 4.71 -13.70
N GLY A 47 0.08 3.89 -13.61
CA GLY A 47 1.17 4.09 -12.66
C GLY A 47 0.88 3.58 -11.23
N THR A 48 -0.08 2.69 -11.06
CA THR A 48 -0.33 2.02 -9.78
C THR A 48 0.88 1.17 -9.40
N LEU A 49 1.42 1.39 -8.19
CA LEU A 49 2.66 0.75 -7.73
C LEU A 49 2.43 -0.58 -7.03
N SER A 50 1.31 -0.71 -6.33
CA SER A 50 1.00 -1.92 -5.55
C SER A 50 -0.50 -2.13 -5.42
N SER A 51 -0.86 -3.28 -4.87
CA SER A 51 -2.25 -3.67 -4.60
C SER A 51 -2.35 -4.28 -3.21
N GLU A 52 -3.41 -3.93 -2.50
CA GLU A 52 -3.74 -4.38 -1.15
C GLU A 52 -5.27 -4.44 -0.98
N MET A 53 -5.80 -4.59 0.23
CA MET A 53 -7.23 -4.82 0.45
C MET A 53 -7.84 -3.99 1.60
N GLU A 54 -7.09 -3.13 2.27
CA GLU A 54 -7.49 -2.52 3.55
C GLU A 54 -7.53 -0.99 3.53
N SER A 55 -6.69 -0.34 2.72
CA SER A 55 -6.47 1.10 2.81
C SER A 55 -7.69 1.94 2.49
N ALA A 56 -8.55 1.51 1.56
CA ALA A 56 -9.76 2.25 1.22
C ALA A 56 -10.71 2.32 2.42
N ALA A 57 -10.94 1.20 3.11
CA ALA A 57 -11.77 1.16 4.32
C ALA A 57 -11.18 2.03 5.43
N LEU A 58 -9.87 1.94 5.66
CA LEU A 58 -9.16 2.77 6.65
C LEU A 58 -9.36 4.26 6.37
N TYR A 59 -9.12 4.69 5.14
CA TYR A 59 -9.23 6.10 4.78
C TYR A 59 -10.66 6.62 4.86
N VAL A 60 -11.66 5.84 4.43
CA VAL A 60 -13.07 6.22 4.54
C VAL A 60 -13.49 6.37 6.01
N VAL A 61 -13.14 5.42 6.87
CA VAL A 61 -13.44 5.50 8.31
C VAL A 61 -12.78 6.72 8.94
N CYS A 62 -11.49 6.93 8.70
CA CYS A 62 -10.78 8.08 9.26
C CYS A 62 -11.31 9.42 8.75
N ALA A 63 -11.76 9.49 7.50
CA ALA A 63 -12.38 10.70 6.95
C ALA A 63 -13.73 11.07 7.59
N THR A 64 -14.39 10.12 8.26
CA THR A 64 -15.62 10.37 9.01
C THR A 64 -15.39 10.76 10.48
N LEU A 65 -14.16 10.67 10.95
CA LEU A 65 -13.78 11.00 12.32
C LEU A 65 -13.07 12.36 12.31
N GLU A 66 -13.56 13.26 13.15
CA GLU A 66 -12.87 14.54 13.38
C GLU A 66 -11.46 14.27 13.95
N GLU A 67 -10.48 15.02 13.46
CA GLU A 67 -9.08 14.96 13.90
C GLU A 67 -8.33 13.63 13.62
N ALA A 68 -8.96 12.64 12.98
CA ALA A 68 -8.29 11.41 12.63
C ALA A 68 -7.47 11.55 11.34
N ARG A 69 -6.20 11.15 11.39
CA ARG A 69 -5.31 11.07 10.22
C ARG A 69 -5.01 9.62 9.89
N ALA A 70 -5.01 9.28 8.62
CA ALA A 70 -4.69 7.93 8.16
C ALA A 70 -3.47 7.93 7.25
N GLY A 71 -2.70 6.85 7.31
CA GLY A 71 -1.58 6.56 6.42
C GLY A 71 -1.45 5.06 6.23
N CYS A 72 -0.87 4.64 5.13
CA CYS A 72 -0.65 3.24 4.82
C CYS A 72 0.81 3.01 4.45
N ILE A 73 1.45 2.03 5.10
CA ILE A 73 2.79 1.55 4.77
C ILE A 73 2.66 0.06 4.46
N LEU A 74 3.11 -0.32 3.28
CA LEU A 74 2.95 -1.66 2.76
C LEU A 74 4.31 -2.36 2.65
N ASN A 75 4.36 -3.61 3.09
CA ASN A 75 5.44 -4.52 2.74
C ASN A 75 5.12 -5.20 1.42
N VAL A 76 6.02 -5.11 0.44
CA VAL A 76 5.83 -5.79 -0.84
C VAL A 76 6.18 -7.27 -0.67
N CYS A 77 5.16 -8.12 -0.67
CA CYS A 77 5.31 -9.56 -0.46
C CYS A 77 5.81 -10.29 -1.71
N TRP A 78 5.27 -9.96 -2.88
CA TRP A 78 5.67 -10.52 -4.17
C TRP A 78 5.30 -9.59 -5.33
N ASN A 79 5.77 -9.92 -6.53
CA ASN A 79 5.47 -9.18 -7.75
C ASN A 79 4.73 -10.07 -8.76
N GLN A 80 3.43 -9.84 -8.91
CA GLN A 80 2.56 -10.62 -9.78
C GLN A 80 3.03 -10.64 -11.25
N GLU A 81 3.58 -9.55 -11.75
CA GLU A 81 4.07 -9.49 -13.14
C GLU A 81 5.30 -10.36 -13.34
N ARG A 82 6.22 -10.39 -12.38
CA ARG A 82 7.38 -11.29 -12.42
C ARG A 82 6.93 -12.75 -12.42
N LYS A 83 5.95 -13.09 -11.59
CA LYS A 83 5.37 -14.42 -11.52
C LYS A 83 4.72 -14.83 -12.85
N LYS A 84 3.95 -13.95 -13.49
CA LYS A 84 3.35 -14.17 -14.82
C LYS A 84 4.41 -14.42 -15.91
N LEU A 85 5.55 -13.77 -15.82
CA LEU A 85 6.67 -13.92 -16.74
C LEU A 85 7.59 -15.09 -16.42
N GLY A 86 7.31 -15.88 -15.39
CA GLY A 86 8.17 -16.98 -14.94
C GLY A 86 9.52 -16.51 -14.41
N LEU A 87 9.65 -15.26 -13.99
CA LEU A 87 10.86 -14.70 -13.42
C LEU A 87 10.96 -15.01 -11.93
N PRO A 88 12.18 -15.11 -11.37
CA PRO A 88 12.36 -15.28 -9.94
C PRO A 88 11.62 -14.19 -9.16
N ASP A 89 10.77 -14.60 -8.24
CA ASP A 89 9.98 -13.72 -7.39
C ASP A 89 9.92 -14.32 -5.97
N PRO A 90 11.01 -14.20 -5.19
CA PRO A 90 11.02 -14.71 -3.83
C PRO A 90 10.01 -13.93 -2.97
N GLU A 91 9.10 -14.66 -2.35
CA GLU A 91 8.12 -14.05 -1.45
C GLU A 91 8.82 -13.53 -0.19
N GLN A 92 8.42 -12.33 0.23
CA GLN A 92 8.95 -11.65 1.41
C GLN A 92 7.83 -11.36 2.40
N HIS A 93 7.80 -12.11 3.50
CA HIS A 93 6.77 -11.99 4.54
C HIS A 93 7.25 -11.29 5.82
N ASP A 94 8.52 -10.93 5.90
CA ASP A 94 9.04 -10.16 7.04
C ASP A 94 8.54 -8.71 6.96
N THR A 95 7.65 -8.36 7.87
CA THR A 95 7.05 -7.02 7.97
C THR A 95 7.75 -6.12 8.99
N ALA A 96 8.82 -6.56 9.63
CA ALA A 96 9.45 -5.82 10.73
C ALA A 96 9.87 -4.41 10.32
N LEU A 97 10.48 -4.24 9.14
CA LEU A 97 10.90 -2.94 8.65
C LEU A 97 9.71 -2.01 8.34
N ALA A 98 8.62 -2.55 7.77
CA ALA A 98 7.41 -1.79 7.53
C ALA A 98 6.76 -1.32 8.83
N CYS A 99 6.69 -2.18 9.86
CA CYS A 99 6.21 -1.83 11.18
C CYS A 99 7.09 -0.74 11.85
N GLN A 100 8.40 -0.85 11.76
CA GLN A 100 9.32 0.17 12.26
C GLN A 100 9.11 1.51 11.55
N ALA A 101 8.93 1.49 10.24
CA ALA A 101 8.63 2.71 9.47
C ALA A 101 7.29 3.34 9.87
N ALA A 102 6.28 2.54 10.18
CA ALA A 102 5.00 3.04 10.69
C ALA A 102 5.14 3.71 12.06
N VAL A 103 5.83 3.08 12.99
CA VAL A 103 6.12 3.64 14.31
C VAL A 103 6.90 4.96 14.20
N GLU A 104 7.93 4.98 13.36
CA GLU A 104 8.72 6.20 13.13
C GLU A 104 7.89 7.31 12.48
N ALA A 105 6.99 6.97 11.56
CA ALA A 105 6.09 7.95 10.96
C ALA A 105 5.18 8.61 12.01
N VAL A 106 4.62 7.82 12.93
CA VAL A 106 3.80 8.34 14.04
C VAL A 106 4.63 9.24 14.96
N ARG A 107 5.87 8.86 15.30
CA ARG A 107 6.76 9.70 16.10
C ARG A 107 7.03 11.05 15.45
N LEU A 108 7.31 11.07 14.16
CA LEU A 108 7.53 12.31 13.41
C LEU A 108 6.28 13.19 13.39
N LEU A 109 5.08 12.60 13.23
CA LEU A 109 3.83 13.35 13.28
C LEU A 109 3.58 13.96 14.66
N ILE A 110 3.80 13.21 15.74
CA ILE A 110 3.67 13.71 17.11
C ILE A 110 4.64 14.87 17.35
N GLN A 111 5.86 14.79 16.86
CA GLN A 111 6.84 15.86 16.98
C GLN A 111 6.38 17.11 16.24
N GLN A 112 5.91 16.99 15.01
CA GLN A 112 5.38 18.10 14.22
C GLN A 112 4.20 18.79 14.91
N ASP A 113 3.29 18.01 15.49
CA ASP A 113 2.13 18.57 16.21
C ASP A 113 2.57 19.38 17.46
N LYS A 114 3.56 18.87 18.20
CA LYS A 114 4.10 19.59 19.37
C LYS A 114 4.79 20.89 18.97
N GLU A 115 5.56 20.87 17.89
CA GLU A 115 6.22 22.07 17.36
C GLU A 115 5.21 23.12 16.88
N ALA A 116 4.13 22.70 16.21
CA ALA A 116 3.05 23.58 15.78
C ALA A 116 2.28 24.18 16.95
N ALA A 117 2.00 23.41 18.01
CA ALA A 117 1.34 23.89 19.22
C ALA A 117 2.20 24.85 20.05
N GLY A 118 3.53 24.68 20.03
CA GLY A 118 4.46 25.57 20.75
C GLY A 118 4.74 26.92 20.05
N GLN A 119 4.23 27.10 18.82
CA GLN A 119 4.35 28.34 18.03
C GLN A 119 3.10 29.25 18.13
N GLN A 120 2.05 28.81 18.81
CA GLN A 120 0.83 29.58 19.10
C GLN A 120 0.92 30.20 20.49
#